data_1bbad61b8511eca98b06f5561f07f53b
#
_entry.id   1bbad61b8511eca98b06f5561f07f53b
#
_cell.length_a   1.000
_cell.length_b   1.000
_cell.length_c   1.000
_cell.angle_alpha   90.00
_cell.angle_beta   90.00
_cell.angle_gamma   90.00
#
_symmetry.space_group_name_H-M   'P 1'
#
loop_
_entity.id
_entity.type
_entity.pdbx_description
1 polymer ?
#
loop_
_entity_poly.entity_id
_entity_poly.type
_entity_poly.pdbx_seq_one_letter_code
_entity_poly.pdbx_strand_id
1 'polypeptide(L)'
;DIQKSKDGTIKFLLELKDKRNVETVLIPDKSQSRYTICLSVSVGCYLSCEFCATAQISKKLVRNLTPGEIISQIILCKDYIDDWSTQKKITNQVLMGEGSPFLNLDNVKVAIDNSKNKDGLEYGRTRITVSTVGVGIKKDNIDAIEWAAKELDVYLAWSLHSSIPKHRSEIMPINEKYSINSLIPQLKKYYEKTKLPIFIEWICL
;
A
#
# COMPACT_ATOMS: atom_id res chain seq x y z
N ASP A 1 17.95 10.00 1.70
CA ASP A 1 18.90 9.04 2.26
C ASP A 1 18.59 7.65 1.70
N ILE A 2 19.61 6.77 1.60
CA ILE A 2 19.48 5.43 1.03
C ILE A 2 20.16 4.43 1.95
N GLN A 3 19.43 3.39 2.34
CA GLN A 3 19.94 2.28 3.16
C GLN A 3 19.82 0.97 2.36
N LYS A 4 20.87 0.14 2.43
CA LYS A 4 20.89 -1.19 1.79
C LYS A 4 21.04 -2.27 2.83
N SER A 5 20.21 -3.28 2.75
CA SER A 5 20.26 -4.48 3.58
C SER A 5 21.08 -5.58 2.92
N LYS A 6 21.54 -6.57 3.69
CA LYS A 6 22.35 -7.70 3.22
C LYS A 6 21.63 -8.58 2.19
N ASP A 7 20.30 -8.64 2.24
CA ASP A 7 19.46 -9.40 1.29
C ASP A 7 19.21 -8.67 -0.02
N GLY A 8 19.77 -7.45 -0.18
CA GLY A 8 19.59 -6.62 -1.36
C GLY A 8 18.38 -5.66 -1.30
N THR A 9 17.61 -5.66 -0.21
CA THR A 9 16.54 -4.68 0.01
C THR A 9 17.13 -3.28 0.12
N ILE A 10 16.49 -2.30 -0.53
CA ILE A 10 16.94 -0.91 -0.57
C ILE A 10 15.81 -0.03 -0.05
N LYS A 11 16.05 0.70 1.02
CA LYS A 11 15.12 1.68 1.58
C LYS A 11 15.57 3.09 1.23
N PHE A 12 14.64 3.88 0.72
CA PHE A 12 14.82 5.28 0.41
C PHE A 12 14.05 6.12 1.42
N LEU A 13 14.69 7.14 1.97
CA LEU A 13 14.04 8.23 2.66
C LEU A 13 13.98 9.41 1.70
N LEU A 14 12.78 9.72 1.21
CA LEU A 14 12.52 10.72 0.19
C LEU A 14 12.00 12.02 0.83
N GLU A 15 12.68 13.12 0.58
CA GLU A 15 12.22 14.45 1.00
C GLU A 15 11.20 14.99 -0.01
N LEU A 16 10.05 15.40 0.49
CA LEU A 16 8.98 16.04 -0.27
C LEU A 16 9.21 17.55 -0.39
N LYS A 17 8.44 18.23 -1.27
CA LYS A 17 8.57 19.69 -1.47
C LYS A 17 8.34 20.51 -0.19
N ASP A 18 7.53 20.02 0.73
CA ASP A 18 7.23 20.63 2.02
C ASP A 18 8.20 20.25 3.14
N LYS A 19 9.37 19.69 2.78
CA LYS A 19 10.45 19.25 3.68
C LYS A 19 10.08 18.09 4.61
N ARG A 20 9.00 17.38 4.34
CA ARG A 20 8.63 16.15 5.03
C ARG A 20 9.23 14.96 4.31
N ASN A 21 9.38 13.87 5.04
CA ASN A 21 9.97 12.66 4.49
C ASN A 21 8.94 11.53 4.43
N VAL A 22 9.10 10.65 3.45
CA VAL A 22 8.40 9.37 3.36
C VAL A 22 9.38 8.27 2.98
N GLU A 23 9.08 7.05 3.38
CA GLU A 23 9.89 5.90 3.06
C GLU A 23 9.34 5.16 1.82
N THR A 24 10.25 4.67 0.98
CA THR A 24 9.95 3.78 -0.14
C THR A 24 10.95 2.65 -0.14
N VAL A 25 10.51 1.41 -0.38
CA VAL A 25 11.38 0.24 -0.29
C VAL A 25 11.35 -0.56 -1.58
N LEU A 26 12.52 -0.89 -2.11
CA LEU A 26 12.71 -1.87 -3.17
C LEU A 26 13.07 -3.22 -2.56
N ILE A 27 12.24 -4.21 -2.78
CA ILE A 27 12.40 -5.58 -2.28
C ILE A 27 12.76 -6.47 -3.47
N PRO A 28 13.99 -7.01 -3.53
CA PRO A 28 14.41 -7.87 -4.63
C PRO A 28 13.77 -9.26 -4.54
N ASP A 29 13.60 -9.91 -5.68
CA ASP A 29 13.40 -11.35 -5.73
C ASP A 29 14.72 -12.10 -5.48
N LYS A 30 14.67 -13.45 -5.41
CA LYS A 30 15.88 -14.27 -5.18
C LYS A 30 16.96 -14.08 -6.24
N SER A 31 16.59 -13.72 -7.47
CA SER A 31 17.53 -13.48 -8.57
C SER A 31 18.13 -12.07 -8.54
N GLN A 32 17.59 -11.17 -7.73
CA GLN A 32 17.90 -9.74 -7.66
C GLN A 32 17.78 -9.01 -9.03
N SER A 33 17.02 -9.59 -9.95
CA SER A 33 16.72 -8.99 -11.25
C SER A 33 15.34 -8.35 -11.30
N ARG A 34 14.41 -8.79 -10.43
CA ARG A 34 13.07 -8.22 -10.30
C ARG A 34 12.86 -7.67 -8.90
N TYR A 35 12.16 -6.55 -8.87
CA TYR A 35 11.88 -5.84 -7.62
C TYR A 35 10.37 -5.64 -7.45
N THR A 36 9.92 -5.74 -6.21
CA THR A 36 8.65 -5.20 -5.75
C THR A 36 8.93 -3.86 -5.08
N ILE A 37 8.22 -2.81 -5.50
CA ILE A 37 8.29 -1.51 -4.82
C ILE A 37 7.19 -1.40 -3.77
N CYS A 38 7.56 -1.03 -2.55
CA CYS A 38 6.63 -0.74 -1.45
C CYS A 38 6.49 0.78 -1.33
N LEU A 39 5.28 1.28 -1.60
CA LEU A 39 4.95 2.69 -1.74
C LEU A 39 4.26 3.24 -0.50
N SER A 40 4.66 4.44 -0.09
CA SER A 40 3.95 5.26 0.88
C SER A 40 2.81 6.03 0.21
N VAL A 41 1.72 6.29 0.96
CA VAL A 41 0.53 7.00 0.48
C VAL A 41 0.15 8.20 1.34
N SER A 42 0.82 8.40 2.47
CA SER A 42 0.64 9.58 3.34
C SER A 42 1.93 9.91 4.08
N VAL A 43 1.98 11.08 4.66
CA VAL A 43 2.95 11.46 5.68
C VAL A 43 2.29 11.23 7.03
N GLY A 44 2.79 10.28 7.80
CA GLY A 44 2.18 9.84 9.06
C GLY A 44 0.94 8.97 8.87
N CYS A 45 0.44 8.41 9.98
CA CYS A 45 -0.75 7.59 10.01
C CYS A 45 -1.41 7.68 11.40
N TYR A 46 -2.74 7.82 11.46
CA TYR A 46 -3.46 7.89 12.75
C TYR A 46 -4.03 6.54 13.22
N LEU A 47 -3.84 5.47 12.45
CA LEU A 47 -4.47 4.16 12.76
C LEU A 47 -3.88 3.48 14.00
N SER A 48 -2.70 3.91 14.44
CA SER A 48 -2.07 3.53 15.71
C SER A 48 -1.92 2.01 15.91
N CYS A 49 -1.61 1.27 14.83
CA CYS A 49 -1.30 -0.16 14.95
C CYS A 49 -0.02 -0.33 15.79
N GLU A 50 -0.05 -1.16 16.84
CA GLU A 50 1.05 -1.27 17.82
C GLU A 50 2.37 -1.77 17.21
N PHE A 51 2.29 -2.64 16.22
CA PHE A 51 3.46 -3.19 15.54
C PHE A 51 4.04 -2.27 14.46
N CYS A 52 3.40 -1.14 14.16
CA CYS A 52 3.78 -0.28 13.04
C CYS A 52 4.82 0.76 13.44
N ALA A 53 5.98 0.78 12.75
CA ALA A 53 7.04 1.76 13.00
C ALA A 53 6.54 3.21 12.81
N THR A 54 5.72 3.50 11.81
CA THR A 54 5.10 4.82 11.60
C THR A 54 4.31 5.27 12.84
N ALA A 55 3.53 4.35 13.45
CA ALA A 55 2.74 4.67 14.62
C ALA A 55 3.60 4.91 15.88
N GLN A 56 4.81 4.36 15.94
CA GLN A 56 5.76 4.61 17.00
C GLN A 56 6.40 5.99 16.88
N ILE A 57 6.64 6.46 15.65
CA ILE A 57 7.23 7.77 15.35
C ILE A 57 6.17 8.88 15.41
N SER A 58 5.01 8.66 14.82
CA SER A 58 3.93 9.66 14.74
C SER A 58 2.57 8.98 14.69
N LYS A 59 1.73 9.26 15.70
CA LYS A 59 0.32 8.81 15.74
C LYS A 59 -0.63 9.80 15.05
N LYS A 60 -0.11 10.62 14.14
CA LYS A 60 -0.89 11.64 13.43
C LYS A 60 -0.73 11.47 11.93
N LEU A 61 -1.83 11.52 11.22
CA LEU A 61 -1.83 11.77 9.79
C LEU A 61 -1.54 13.27 9.58
N VAL A 62 -0.42 13.57 8.97
CA VAL A 62 -0.05 14.94 8.63
C VAL A 62 -0.78 15.38 7.37
N ARG A 63 -0.65 14.60 6.30
CA ARG A 63 -1.38 14.74 5.05
C ARG A 63 -1.29 13.48 4.18
N ASN A 64 -2.21 13.37 3.29
CA ASN A 64 -2.14 12.41 2.20
C ASN A 64 -1.10 12.83 1.16
N LEU A 65 -0.47 11.86 0.47
CA LEU A 65 0.35 12.12 -0.70
C LEU A 65 -0.55 12.37 -1.92
N THR A 66 -0.09 13.29 -2.77
CA THR A 66 -0.68 13.51 -4.08
C THR A 66 -0.38 12.35 -5.03
N PRO A 67 -1.14 12.17 -6.13
CA PRO A 67 -0.83 11.15 -7.13
C PRO A 67 0.59 11.28 -7.68
N GLY A 68 1.04 12.51 -7.92
CA GLY A 68 2.40 12.78 -8.40
C GLY A 68 3.47 12.33 -7.41
N GLU A 69 3.27 12.55 -6.09
CA GLU A 69 4.20 12.09 -5.07
C GLU A 69 4.23 10.56 -4.95
N ILE A 70 3.09 9.88 -5.16
CA ILE A 70 3.03 8.41 -5.18
C ILE A 70 3.79 7.87 -6.40
N ILE A 71 3.55 8.42 -7.59
CA ILE A 71 4.23 8.00 -8.84
C ILE A 71 5.72 8.36 -8.81
N SER A 72 6.10 9.49 -8.26
CA SER A 72 7.51 9.91 -8.18
C SER A 72 8.37 8.91 -7.42
N GLN A 73 7.83 8.22 -6.41
CA GLN A 73 8.54 7.15 -5.71
C GLN A 73 8.95 6.03 -6.69
N ILE A 74 8.06 5.67 -7.62
CA ILE A 74 8.33 4.63 -8.63
C ILE A 74 9.42 5.11 -9.60
N ILE A 75 9.27 6.33 -10.13
CA ILE A 75 10.21 6.88 -11.11
C ILE A 75 11.63 6.96 -10.52
N LEU A 76 11.76 7.55 -9.32
CA LEU A 76 13.05 7.66 -8.63
C LEU A 76 13.70 6.29 -8.38
N CYS A 77 12.92 5.29 -8.01
CA CYS A 77 13.44 3.95 -7.79
C CYS A 77 13.83 3.26 -9.11
N LYS A 78 13.06 3.48 -10.20
CA LYS A 78 13.41 2.96 -11.54
C LYS A 78 14.71 3.59 -12.04
N ASP A 79 14.88 4.89 -11.87
CA ASP A 79 16.12 5.60 -12.22
C ASP A 79 17.30 5.06 -11.41
N TYR A 80 17.11 4.83 -10.11
CA TYR A 80 18.17 4.37 -9.23
C TYR A 80 18.73 2.98 -9.59
N ILE A 81 17.87 2.05 -10.02
CA ILE A 81 18.32 0.70 -10.45
C ILE A 81 18.59 0.62 -11.96
N ASP A 82 18.42 1.72 -12.68
CA ASP A 82 18.52 1.78 -14.14
C ASP A 82 17.55 0.80 -14.84
N ASP A 83 16.30 0.76 -14.37
CA ASP A 83 15.21 -0.11 -14.89
C ASP A 83 14.99 0.11 -16.41
N TRP A 84 15.29 1.31 -16.92
CA TRP A 84 15.06 1.68 -18.30
C TRP A 84 15.99 0.96 -19.28
N SER A 85 17.26 0.70 -18.90
CA SER A 85 18.31 0.18 -19.77
C SER A 85 18.85 -1.19 -19.37
N THR A 86 18.69 -1.62 -18.11
CA THR A 86 19.23 -2.89 -17.59
C THR A 86 18.21 -4.02 -17.58
N GLN A 87 18.67 -5.24 -17.19
CA GLN A 87 17.82 -6.40 -16.92
C GLN A 87 17.07 -6.28 -15.57
N LYS A 88 17.42 -5.32 -14.71
CA LYS A 88 16.76 -5.08 -13.44
C LYS A 88 15.43 -4.36 -13.66
N LYS A 89 14.33 -4.91 -13.14
CA LYS A 89 12.99 -4.36 -13.37
C LYS A 89 12.18 -4.28 -12.08
N ILE A 90 11.48 -3.16 -11.87
CA ILE A 90 10.40 -3.08 -10.89
C ILE A 90 9.16 -3.68 -11.56
N THR A 91 8.80 -4.88 -11.14
CA THR A 91 7.72 -5.66 -11.76
C THR A 91 6.41 -5.62 -10.99
N ASN A 92 6.46 -5.28 -9.71
CA ASN A 92 5.30 -5.27 -8.83
C ASN A 92 5.28 -4.01 -7.96
N GLN A 93 4.08 -3.54 -7.64
CA GLN A 93 3.84 -2.42 -6.73
C GLN A 93 2.96 -2.89 -5.57
N VAL A 94 3.34 -2.58 -4.34
CA VAL A 94 2.51 -2.77 -3.15
C VAL A 94 2.36 -1.43 -2.42
N LEU A 95 1.13 -1.01 -2.16
CA LEU A 95 0.84 0.21 -1.42
C LEU A 95 0.74 -0.17 0.08
N MET A 96 1.89 -0.50 0.68
CA MET A 96 2.05 -1.04 2.03
C MET A 96 3.12 -0.28 2.84
N GLY A 97 3.57 0.87 2.35
CA GLY A 97 4.48 1.76 3.06
C GLY A 97 3.75 2.59 4.12
N GLU A 98 4.14 3.84 4.24
CA GLU A 98 3.56 4.74 5.22
C GLU A 98 2.13 5.16 4.86
N GLY A 99 1.21 5.03 5.84
CA GLY A 99 -0.20 5.38 5.68
C GLY A 99 -1.10 4.21 5.31
N SER A 100 -2.36 4.53 5.04
CA SER A 100 -3.35 3.55 4.57
C SER A 100 -3.97 4.03 3.26
N PRO A 101 -3.90 3.22 2.18
CA PRO A 101 -4.49 3.59 0.90
C PRO A 101 -5.97 3.96 0.97
N PHE A 102 -6.71 3.30 1.86
CA PHE A 102 -8.14 3.53 2.05
C PHE A 102 -8.48 4.86 2.73
N LEU A 103 -7.47 5.59 3.24
CA LEU A 103 -7.60 6.96 3.73
C LEU A 103 -7.22 8.01 2.68
N ASN A 104 -6.76 7.54 1.49
CA ASN A 104 -6.30 8.39 0.38
C ASN A 104 -6.82 7.89 -0.98
N LEU A 105 -8.03 7.33 -1.03
CA LEU A 105 -8.54 6.58 -2.19
C LEU A 105 -8.52 7.36 -3.50
N ASP A 106 -8.86 8.65 -3.50
CA ASP A 106 -8.91 9.46 -4.72
C ASP A 106 -7.51 9.59 -5.36
N ASN A 107 -6.52 9.96 -4.57
CA ASN A 107 -5.16 10.10 -5.06
C ASN A 107 -4.54 8.74 -5.43
N VAL A 108 -4.84 7.69 -4.65
CA VAL A 108 -4.42 6.31 -4.94
C VAL A 108 -5.02 5.84 -6.27
N LYS A 109 -6.31 6.13 -6.53
CA LYS A 109 -6.93 5.78 -7.81
C LYS A 109 -6.19 6.42 -8.99
N VAL A 110 -5.96 7.73 -8.92
CA VAL A 110 -5.23 8.43 -9.99
C VAL A 110 -3.82 7.87 -10.18
N ALA A 111 -3.11 7.55 -9.09
CA ALA A 111 -1.79 6.93 -9.18
C ALA A 111 -1.83 5.53 -9.81
N ILE A 112 -2.83 4.70 -9.46
CA ILE A 112 -3.02 3.36 -10.04
C ILE A 112 -3.41 3.46 -11.52
N ASP A 113 -4.29 4.40 -11.90
CA ASP A 113 -4.67 4.60 -13.30
C ASP A 113 -3.45 4.96 -14.15
N ASN A 114 -2.59 5.87 -13.67
CA ASN A 114 -1.33 6.20 -14.34
C ASN A 114 -0.36 5.00 -14.37
N SER A 115 -0.31 4.21 -13.31
CA SER A 115 0.51 3.00 -13.27
C SER A 115 0.04 1.95 -14.30
N LYS A 116 -1.26 1.84 -14.55
CA LYS A 116 -1.85 0.90 -15.53
C LYS A 116 -1.86 1.43 -16.95
N ASN A 117 -1.75 2.74 -17.15
CA ASN A 117 -1.83 3.37 -18.46
C ASN A 117 -0.69 2.87 -19.37
N LYS A 118 -1.01 2.56 -20.64
CA LYS A 118 -0.04 2.15 -21.65
C LYS A 118 0.95 3.27 -22.02
N ASP A 119 0.49 4.51 -21.96
CA ASP A 119 1.35 5.70 -22.16
C ASP A 119 2.04 6.14 -20.87
N GLY A 120 1.87 5.38 -19.77
CA GLY A 120 2.46 5.61 -18.47
C GLY A 120 3.47 4.52 -18.09
N LEU A 121 3.21 3.85 -16.95
CA LEU A 121 4.12 2.81 -16.43
C LEU A 121 3.77 1.39 -16.89
N GLU A 122 2.63 1.18 -17.50
CA GLU A 122 2.17 -0.06 -18.14
C GLU A 122 2.13 -1.31 -17.21
N TYR A 123 1.84 -1.12 -15.92
CA TYR A 123 1.67 -2.25 -15.01
C TYR A 123 0.32 -2.96 -15.22
N GLY A 124 0.34 -4.27 -15.36
CA GLY A 124 -0.88 -5.07 -15.37
C GLY A 124 -1.59 -5.02 -14.00
N ARG A 125 -2.93 -5.20 -14.00
CA ARG A 125 -3.77 -5.19 -12.77
C ARG A 125 -3.31 -6.18 -11.69
N THR A 126 -2.68 -7.29 -12.08
CA THR A 126 -2.13 -8.31 -11.18
C THR A 126 -0.69 -8.01 -10.72
N ARG A 127 -0.16 -6.85 -11.05
CA ARG A 127 1.15 -6.36 -10.62
C ARG A 127 1.04 -5.26 -9.56
N ILE A 128 -0.17 -4.88 -9.19
CA ILE A 128 -0.46 -3.85 -8.20
C ILE A 128 -1.28 -4.45 -7.07
N THR A 129 -0.85 -4.24 -5.83
CA THR A 129 -1.57 -4.67 -4.63
C THR A 129 -1.83 -3.45 -3.73
N VAL A 130 -3.08 -3.26 -3.36
CA VAL A 130 -3.49 -2.22 -2.41
C VAL A 130 -3.79 -2.89 -1.07
N SER A 131 -3.20 -2.39 0.01
CA SER A 131 -3.48 -2.91 1.35
C SER A 131 -4.62 -2.17 2.04
N THR A 132 -5.29 -2.88 2.94
CA THR A 132 -6.29 -2.31 3.85
C THR A 132 -6.21 -2.96 5.23
N VAL A 133 -6.32 -2.14 6.27
CA VAL A 133 -6.55 -2.62 7.64
C VAL A 133 -8.04 -2.92 7.88
N GLY A 134 -8.88 -2.69 6.87
CA GLY A 134 -10.33 -2.84 6.97
C GLY A 134 -11.05 -1.55 7.36
N VAL A 135 -10.58 -0.41 6.89
CA VAL A 135 -11.30 0.87 7.10
C VAL A 135 -12.57 0.86 6.25
N GLY A 136 -13.72 0.76 6.90
CA GLY A 136 -15.05 0.76 6.28
C GLY A 136 -15.62 2.17 6.08
N ILE A 137 -14.81 3.11 5.60
CA ILE A 137 -15.29 4.44 5.21
C ILE A 137 -16.16 4.28 3.97
N LYS A 138 -17.29 5.00 3.91
CA LYS A 138 -18.10 5.07 2.70
C LYS A 138 -17.49 6.08 1.72
N LYS A 139 -17.41 5.66 0.48
CA LYS A 139 -17.05 6.51 -0.65
C LYS A 139 -18.19 6.45 -1.67
N ASP A 140 -18.71 7.61 -2.06
CA ASP A 140 -19.86 7.71 -2.98
C ASP A 140 -21.08 6.86 -2.54
N ASN A 141 -21.35 6.87 -1.22
CA ASN A 141 -22.42 6.09 -0.54
C ASN A 141 -22.27 4.56 -0.56
N ILE A 142 -21.15 4.02 -1.02
CA ILE A 142 -20.83 2.59 -0.94
C ILE A 142 -19.63 2.35 -0.03
N ASP A 143 -19.47 1.11 0.43
CA ASP A 143 -18.29 0.76 1.23
C ASP A 143 -17.00 0.91 0.43
N ALA A 144 -15.94 1.42 1.07
CA ALA A 144 -14.68 1.71 0.40
C ALA A 144 -14.05 0.47 -0.27
N ILE A 145 -14.24 -0.73 0.30
CA ILE A 145 -13.77 -1.99 -0.29
C ILE A 145 -14.58 -2.30 -1.57
N GLU A 146 -15.90 -2.09 -1.55
CA GLU A 146 -16.75 -2.26 -2.73
C GLU A 146 -16.41 -1.21 -3.81
N TRP A 147 -16.19 0.04 -3.41
CA TRP A 147 -15.71 1.10 -4.29
C TRP A 147 -14.37 0.71 -4.93
N ALA A 148 -13.40 0.24 -4.12
CA ALA A 148 -12.09 -0.20 -4.64
C ALA A 148 -12.18 -1.37 -5.62
N ALA A 149 -13.12 -2.30 -5.41
CA ALA A 149 -13.37 -3.39 -6.36
C ALA A 149 -13.85 -2.90 -7.73
N LYS A 150 -14.58 -1.78 -7.76
CA LYS A 150 -15.11 -1.19 -8.99
C LYS A 150 -14.07 -0.30 -9.68
N GLU A 151 -13.38 0.54 -8.91
CA GLU A 151 -12.60 1.64 -9.44
C GLU A 151 -11.10 1.31 -9.57
N LEU A 152 -10.55 0.44 -8.72
CA LEU A 152 -9.13 0.10 -8.76
C LEU A 152 -8.85 -1.15 -9.58
N ASP A 153 -9.65 -2.20 -9.41
CA ASP A 153 -9.51 -3.50 -10.09
C ASP A 153 -8.05 -4.02 -10.06
N VAL A 154 -7.50 -4.20 -8.86
CA VAL A 154 -6.14 -4.68 -8.59
C VAL A 154 -6.18 -5.71 -7.47
N TYR A 155 -5.06 -6.32 -7.09
CA TYR A 155 -5.01 -7.15 -5.89
C TYR A 155 -5.31 -6.35 -4.63
N LEU A 156 -6.04 -6.99 -3.70
CA LEU A 156 -6.27 -6.49 -2.35
C LEU A 156 -5.50 -7.34 -1.33
N ALA A 157 -4.84 -6.69 -0.40
CA ALA A 157 -4.25 -7.33 0.77
C ALA A 157 -4.96 -6.83 2.05
N TRP A 158 -5.46 -7.75 2.84
CA TRP A 158 -6.10 -7.45 4.11
C TRP A 158 -5.14 -7.68 5.28
N SER A 159 -4.77 -6.62 5.96
CA SER A 159 -3.99 -6.65 7.20
C SER A 159 -4.85 -7.21 8.34
N LEU A 160 -4.94 -8.56 8.42
CA LEU A 160 -5.72 -9.26 9.43
C LEU A 160 -4.96 -9.33 10.76
N HIS A 161 -3.74 -9.83 10.74
CA HIS A 161 -2.77 -9.95 11.84
C HIS A 161 -3.24 -10.74 13.08
N SER A 162 -4.53 -10.89 13.30
CA SER A 162 -5.13 -11.79 14.28
C SER A 162 -6.56 -12.14 13.88
N SER A 163 -6.93 -13.42 13.98
CA SER A 163 -8.30 -13.89 13.80
C SER A 163 -9.15 -13.79 15.08
N ILE A 164 -8.53 -13.50 16.22
CA ILE A 164 -9.19 -13.32 17.51
C ILE A 164 -9.56 -11.84 17.64
N PRO A 165 -10.89 -11.47 17.65
CA PRO A 165 -11.31 -10.08 17.62
C PRO A 165 -10.73 -9.23 18.74
N LYS A 166 -10.69 -9.74 19.96
CA LYS A 166 -10.12 -9.04 21.12
C LYS A 166 -8.65 -8.72 20.90
N HIS A 167 -7.84 -9.72 20.54
CA HIS A 167 -6.41 -9.55 20.29
C HIS A 167 -6.17 -8.61 19.11
N ARG A 168 -7.00 -8.70 18.05
CA ARG A 168 -6.91 -7.78 16.91
C ARG A 168 -7.19 -6.33 17.34
N SER A 169 -8.14 -6.10 18.25
CA SER A 169 -8.41 -4.74 18.78
C SER A 169 -7.25 -4.21 19.62
N GLU A 170 -6.57 -5.07 20.36
CA GLU A 170 -5.38 -4.70 21.14
C GLU A 170 -4.24 -4.20 20.22
N ILE A 171 -3.92 -4.95 19.17
CA ILE A 171 -2.82 -4.59 18.26
C ILE A 171 -3.22 -3.62 17.13
N MET A 172 -4.51 -3.51 16.83
CA MET A 172 -5.07 -2.64 15.78
C MET A 172 -6.36 -1.99 16.28
N PRO A 173 -6.32 -0.84 16.94
CA PRO A 173 -7.49 -0.19 17.55
C PRO A 173 -8.64 0.08 16.58
N ILE A 174 -8.36 0.23 15.28
CA ILE A 174 -9.37 0.42 14.24
C ILE A 174 -10.39 -0.73 14.16
N ASN A 175 -10.04 -1.93 14.66
CA ASN A 175 -10.93 -3.10 14.68
C ASN A 175 -12.17 -2.89 15.58
N GLU A 176 -12.11 -2.04 16.58
CA GLU A 176 -13.28 -1.71 17.42
C GLU A 176 -14.37 -1.05 16.58
N LYS A 177 -13.98 -0.21 15.63
CA LYS A 177 -14.91 0.48 14.73
C LYS A 177 -15.31 -0.38 13.54
N TYR A 178 -14.37 -1.16 12.99
CA TYR A 178 -14.57 -1.98 11.80
C TYR A 178 -14.12 -3.42 12.09
N SER A 179 -15.04 -4.19 12.68
CA SER A 179 -14.76 -5.56 13.14
C SER A 179 -14.51 -6.53 11.98
N ILE A 180 -13.82 -7.63 12.27
CA ILE A 180 -13.62 -8.73 11.32
C ILE A 180 -14.94 -9.16 10.69
N ASN A 181 -16.00 -9.32 11.50
CA ASN A 181 -17.31 -9.78 11.02
C ASN A 181 -17.97 -8.78 10.04
N SER A 182 -17.72 -7.49 10.20
CA SER A 182 -18.25 -6.46 9.28
C SER A 182 -17.46 -6.39 7.97
N LEU A 183 -16.20 -6.84 7.96
CA LEU A 183 -15.30 -6.77 6.81
C LEU A 183 -15.43 -7.97 5.88
N ILE A 184 -15.64 -9.18 6.42
CA ILE A 184 -15.72 -10.41 5.63
C ILE A 184 -16.75 -10.32 4.48
N PRO A 185 -17.98 -9.80 4.68
CA PRO A 185 -18.93 -9.64 3.57
C PRO A 185 -18.42 -8.69 2.47
N GLN A 186 -17.72 -7.63 2.83
CA GLN A 186 -17.16 -6.66 1.88
C GLN A 186 -16.00 -7.29 1.08
N LEU A 187 -15.16 -8.08 1.72
CA LEU A 187 -14.08 -8.83 1.06
C LEU A 187 -14.64 -9.87 0.07
N LYS A 188 -15.72 -10.56 0.42
CA LYS A 188 -16.43 -11.47 -0.50
C LYS A 188 -16.92 -10.72 -1.74
N LYS A 189 -17.58 -9.58 -1.58
CA LYS A 189 -18.03 -8.73 -2.70
C LYS A 189 -16.84 -8.26 -3.56
N TYR A 190 -15.69 -7.94 -2.95
CA TYR A 190 -14.48 -7.59 -3.68
C TYR A 190 -14.06 -8.72 -4.61
N TYR A 191 -13.94 -9.96 -4.06
CA TYR A 191 -13.60 -11.13 -4.85
C TYR A 191 -14.63 -11.43 -5.93
N GLU A 192 -15.92 -11.36 -5.62
CA GLU A 192 -17.00 -11.60 -6.57
C GLU A 192 -16.95 -10.63 -7.75
N LYS A 193 -16.57 -9.38 -7.51
CA LYS A 193 -16.47 -8.33 -8.52
C LYS A 193 -15.21 -8.45 -9.37
N THR A 194 -14.06 -8.61 -8.74
CA THR A 194 -12.74 -8.56 -9.39
C THR A 194 -12.27 -9.92 -9.92
N LYS A 195 -12.73 -11.03 -9.31
CA LYS A 195 -12.22 -12.40 -9.47
C LYS A 195 -10.73 -12.52 -9.12
N LEU A 196 -10.18 -11.56 -8.40
CA LEU A 196 -8.81 -11.58 -7.90
C LEU A 196 -8.76 -12.14 -6.47
N PRO A 197 -7.80 -13.01 -6.13
CA PRO A 197 -7.62 -13.47 -4.76
C PRO A 197 -7.28 -12.28 -3.86
N ILE A 198 -7.68 -12.40 -2.59
CA ILE A 198 -7.33 -11.44 -1.54
C ILE A 198 -6.20 -12.03 -0.72
N PHE A 199 -5.10 -11.29 -0.59
CA PHE A 199 -4.01 -11.69 0.29
C PHE A 199 -4.37 -11.41 1.74
N ILE A 200 -4.02 -12.33 2.63
CA ILE A 200 -4.17 -12.17 4.07
C ILE A 200 -2.78 -11.92 4.65
N GLU A 201 -2.59 -10.71 5.15
CA GLU A 201 -1.33 -10.34 5.80
C GLU A 201 -1.38 -10.71 7.28
N TRP A 202 -0.32 -11.39 7.74
CA TRP A 202 -0.18 -11.85 9.11
C TRP A 202 1.21 -11.53 9.63
N ILE A 203 1.30 -10.77 10.70
CA ILE A 203 2.55 -10.48 11.40
C ILE A 203 2.78 -11.53 12.49
N CYS A 204 3.98 -12.08 12.55
CA CYS A 204 4.41 -12.94 13.65
C CYS A 204 5.12 -12.07 14.70
N LEU A 205 4.48 -11.88 15.85
CA LEU A 205 4.98 -11.10 16.99
C LEU A 205 5.53 -12.05 18.07
#